data_bf05381ca697b37e805a9ff75f0c1183
#
_entry.id   bf05381ca697b37e805a9ff75f0c1183
#
_cell.length_a   1.000
_cell.length_b   1.000
_cell.length_c   1.000
_cell.angle_alpha   90.00
_cell.angle_beta   90.00
_cell.angle_gamma   90.00
#
_symmetry.space_group_name_H-M   'P 1'
#
loop_
_entity.id
_entity.type
_entity.pdbx_description
1 polymer ?
#
loop_
_entity_poly.entity_id
_entity_poly.type
_entity_poly.pdbx_seq_one_letter_code
_entity_poly.pdbx_strand_id
1 'polypeptide(L)'
;MQPKSYNGYSSNGQFKKALFLDRDGVLIEYVPYLSHPNQVKIPIGAGETLKKWQDAGYQLIVITNQSGVGRGYFTMNDVIAVHDKMQHEYKRFNIKFQDIFICPHHPSDNCKCRKPSPHMILKAAEKHKLEIEQSLFIGDAISDVECAINAGCKPVFLQTSRIENKNIWQQKSSIHVINNIAETALLIPN
;
A
#
# COMPACT_ATOMS: atom_id res chain seq x y z
N MET A 1 -5.31 -26.70 -4.32
CA MET A 1 -3.94 -26.32 -4.78
C MET A 1 -3.27 -25.64 -3.60
N GLN A 2 -2.22 -26.23 -3.05
CA GLN A 2 -1.44 -25.62 -1.97
C GLN A 2 -0.65 -24.43 -2.55
N PRO A 3 -0.51 -23.29 -1.84
CA PRO A 3 0.31 -22.18 -2.29
C PRO A 3 1.78 -22.62 -2.32
N LYS A 4 2.44 -22.36 -3.44
CA LYS A 4 3.91 -22.56 -3.55
C LYS A 4 4.61 -21.59 -2.62
N SER A 5 5.35 -22.10 -1.65
CA SER A 5 6.25 -21.30 -0.82
C SER A 5 7.37 -20.72 -1.69
N TYR A 6 7.39 -19.41 -1.87
CA TYR A 6 8.49 -18.72 -2.51
C TYR A 6 9.62 -18.49 -1.51
N ASN A 7 10.60 -19.39 -1.51
CA ASN A 7 11.83 -19.23 -0.74
C ASN A 7 12.77 -18.25 -1.47
N GLY A 8 12.70 -16.98 -1.17
CA GLY A 8 13.61 -15.96 -1.66
C GLY A 8 14.79 -15.73 -0.71
N TYR A 9 15.91 -16.42 -0.91
CA TYR A 9 17.14 -16.15 -0.14
C TYR A 9 17.77 -14.83 -0.59
N SER A 10 18.01 -13.90 0.35
CA SER A 10 18.95 -12.81 0.17
C SER A 10 20.38 -13.34 0.37
N SER A 11 21.36 -12.73 -0.30
CA SER A 11 22.78 -13.10 -0.23
C SER A 11 23.39 -13.09 1.19
N ASN A 12 22.66 -12.66 2.20
CA ASN A 12 23.06 -12.64 3.62
C ASN A 12 22.08 -13.39 4.54
N GLY A 13 21.23 -14.29 4.03
CA GLY A 13 20.30 -15.07 4.85
C GLY A 13 19.17 -14.26 5.51
N GLN A 14 19.08 -12.96 5.28
CA GLN A 14 18.07 -12.09 5.86
C GLN A 14 16.93 -11.87 4.85
N PHE A 15 15.75 -12.37 5.15
CA PHE A 15 14.55 -12.16 4.37
C PHE A 15 14.18 -10.66 4.36
N LYS A 16 13.84 -10.13 3.19
CA LYS A 16 13.37 -8.76 3.06
C LYS A 16 11.88 -8.70 3.36
N LYS A 17 11.49 -7.75 4.19
CA LYS A 17 10.09 -7.48 4.52
C LYS A 17 9.62 -6.23 3.80
N ALA A 18 8.34 -6.15 3.47
CA ALA A 18 7.75 -4.96 2.90
C ALA A 18 6.65 -4.40 3.79
N LEU A 19 6.54 -3.08 3.77
CA LEU A 19 5.33 -2.37 4.11
C LEU A 19 4.68 -1.97 2.79
N PHE A 20 3.64 -2.70 2.39
CA PHE A 20 2.80 -2.33 1.28
C PHE A 20 1.86 -1.21 1.70
N LEU A 21 1.60 -0.27 0.82
CA LEU A 21 0.87 0.96 1.13
C LEU A 21 -0.10 1.29 -0.01
N ASP A 22 -1.38 1.51 0.29
CA ASP A 22 -2.21 2.21 -0.68
C ASP A 22 -1.75 3.68 -0.78
N ARG A 23 -2.11 4.33 -1.86
CA ARG A 23 -1.76 5.72 -2.12
C ARG A 23 -2.78 6.68 -1.53
N ASP A 24 -4.01 6.61 -2.04
CA ASP A 24 -5.07 7.58 -1.75
C ASP A 24 -5.71 7.30 -0.38
N GLY A 25 -5.63 8.26 0.52
CA GLY A 25 -6.12 8.11 1.89
C GLY A 25 -5.11 7.49 2.87
N VAL A 26 -3.96 7.00 2.39
CA VAL A 26 -2.87 6.44 3.21
C VAL A 26 -1.60 7.27 3.09
N LEU A 27 -1.04 7.37 1.88
CA LEU A 27 0.18 8.13 1.61
C LEU A 27 -0.10 9.60 1.29
N ILE A 28 -1.24 9.88 0.72
CA ILE A 28 -1.72 11.22 0.44
C ILE A 28 -3.16 11.36 0.93
N GLU A 29 -3.55 12.57 1.34
CA GLU A 29 -4.94 12.86 1.70
C GLU A 29 -5.87 12.48 0.55
N TYR A 30 -7.00 11.90 0.88
CA TYR A 30 -7.95 11.45 -0.12
C TYR A 30 -8.62 12.62 -0.85
N VAL A 31 -8.47 12.62 -2.18
CA VAL A 31 -9.24 13.46 -3.09
C VAL A 31 -9.83 12.56 -4.17
N PRO A 32 -11.14 12.61 -4.42
CA PRO A 32 -11.76 11.81 -5.48
C PRO A 32 -11.08 12.07 -6.84
N TYR A 33 -10.59 10.98 -7.46
CA TYR A 33 -9.91 11.02 -8.76
C TYR A 33 -8.76 12.03 -8.84
N LEU A 34 -7.94 12.11 -7.78
CA LEU A 34 -6.77 12.98 -7.73
C LEU A 34 -5.87 12.75 -8.95
N SER A 35 -5.67 13.79 -9.73
CA SER A 35 -4.94 13.73 -11.01
C SER A 35 -3.90 14.85 -11.19
N HIS A 36 -3.88 15.82 -10.29
CA HIS A 36 -2.97 16.96 -10.40
C HIS A 36 -1.98 17.01 -9.23
N PRO A 37 -0.67 17.23 -9.48
CA PRO A 37 0.35 17.29 -8.42
C PRO A 37 0.07 18.29 -7.28
N ASN A 38 -0.60 19.42 -7.58
CA ASN A 38 -0.94 20.44 -6.58
C ASN A 38 -1.98 19.95 -5.54
N GLN A 39 -2.67 18.83 -5.81
CA GLN A 39 -3.63 18.22 -4.89
C GLN A 39 -2.95 17.31 -3.86
N VAL A 40 -1.67 17.00 -4.05
CA VAL A 40 -0.91 16.11 -3.16
C VAL A 40 -0.67 16.79 -1.83
N LYS A 41 -1.24 16.22 -0.77
CA LYS A 41 -0.97 16.58 0.62
C LYS A 41 -0.62 15.32 1.40
N ILE A 42 0.44 15.39 2.19
CA ILE A 42 0.90 14.27 3.02
C ILE A 42 0.12 14.28 4.34
N PRO A 43 -0.46 13.15 4.78
CA PRO A 43 -1.12 13.06 6.08
C PRO A 43 -0.14 13.37 7.23
N ILE A 44 -0.67 14.01 8.26
CA ILE A 44 0.12 14.36 9.46
C ILE A 44 0.72 13.09 10.07
N GLY A 45 2.01 13.14 10.40
CA GLY A 45 2.76 12.03 11.02
C GLY A 45 3.15 10.89 10.05
N ALA A 46 2.72 10.95 8.78
CA ALA A 46 3.04 9.87 7.83
C ALA A 46 4.54 9.80 7.52
N GLY A 47 5.19 10.95 7.37
CA GLY A 47 6.62 10.99 7.06
C GLY A 47 7.47 10.36 8.16
N GLU A 48 7.28 10.80 9.40
CA GLU A 48 8.02 10.31 10.56
C GLU A 48 7.77 8.81 10.79
N THR A 49 6.53 8.38 10.59
CA THR A 49 6.14 6.97 10.80
C THR A 49 6.75 6.07 9.74
N LEU A 50 6.66 6.42 8.47
CA LEU A 50 7.24 5.63 7.39
C LEU A 50 8.77 5.60 7.47
N LYS A 51 9.39 6.67 7.99
CA LYS A 51 10.84 6.68 8.26
C LYS A 51 11.20 5.60 9.28
N LYS A 52 10.43 5.45 10.38
CA LYS A 52 10.65 4.39 11.37
C LYS A 52 10.53 3.00 10.75
N TRP A 53 9.54 2.76 9.89
CA TRP A 53 9.39 1.50 9.18
C TRP A 53 10.58 1.21 8.25
N GLN A 54 11.04 2.22 7.51
CA GLN A 54 12.21 2.09 6.64
C GLN A 54 13.48 1.80 7.45
N ASP A 55 13.66 2.47 8.62
CA ASP A 55 14.80 2.25 9.52
C ASP A 55 14.76 0.86 10.19
N ALA A 56 13.57 0.30 10.39
CA ALA A 56 13.37 -1.08 10.82
C ALA A 56 13.61 -2.12 9.70
N GLY A 57 14.08 -1.68 8.52
CA GLY A 57 14.47 -2.54 7.42
C GLY A 57 13.34 -2.95 6.47
N TYR A 58 12.13 -2.36 6.60
CA TYR A 58 11.04 -2.63 5.69
C TYR A 58 11.19 -1.87 4.37
N GLN A 59 10.97 -2.57 3.25
CA GLN A 59 10.87 -1.92 1.94
C GLN A 59 9.48 -1.30 1.79
N LEU A 60 9.42 -0.01 1.51
CA LEU A 60 8.15 0.71 1.29
C LEU A 60 7.74 0.55 -0.16
N ILE A 61 6.60 -0.09 -0.41
CA ILE A 61 6.10 -0.39 -1.77
C ILE A 61 4.64 0.06 -1.89
N VAL A 62 4.36 0.85 -2.93
CA VAL A 62 3.01 1.36 -3.18
C VAL A 62 2.21 0.38 -4.04
N ILE A 63 0.96 0.09 -3.64
CA ILE A 63 0.01 -0.78 -4.34
C ILE A 63 -1.29 -0.02 -4.54
N THR A 64 -1.55 0.50 -5.74
CA THR A 64 -2.66 1.44 -5.93
C THR A 64 -3.55 1.12 -7.13
N ASN A 65 -4.88 1.30 -6.94
CA ASN A 65 -5.87 1.23 -8.02
C ASN A 65 -6.14 2.64 -8.56
N GLN A 66 -5.81 2.87 -9.82
CA GLN A 66 -5.99 4.17 -10.50
C GLN A 66 -7.01 4.07 -11.65
N SER A 67 -8.23 3.72 -11.31
CA SER A 67 -9.28 3.47 -12.29
C SER A 67 -9.73 4.70 -13.08
N GLY A 68 -9.36 5.91 -12.65
CA GLY A 68 -9.60 7.13 -13.43
C GLY A 68 -8.95 7.10 -14.80
N VAL A 69 -7.82 6.38 -14.95
CA VAL A 69 -7.18 6.16 -16.26
C VAL A 69 -8.11 5.35 -17.18
N GLY A 70 -8.57 4.18 -16.73
CA GLY A 70 -9.49 3.34 -17.51
C GLY A 70 -10.85 3.98 -17.75
N ARG A 71 -11.26 4.96 -16.91
CA ARG A 71 -12.45 5.78 -17.09
C ARG A 71 -12.25 6.96 -18.04
N GLY A 72 -11.02 7.25 -18.46
CA GLY A 72 -10.70 8.41 -19.28
C GLY A 72 -10.75 9.76 -18.55
N TYR A 73 -10.74 9.77 -17.21
CA TYR A 73 -10.76 11.00 -16.42
C TYR A 73 -9.43 11.72 -16.39
N PHE A 74 -8.33 10.96 -16.48
CA PHE A 74 -6.96 11.44 -16.53
C PHE A 74 -6.06 10.37 -17.16
N THR A 75 -4.84 10.74 -17.49
CA THR A 75 -3.87 9.88 -18.19
C THR A 75 -2.89 9.19 -17.21
N MET A 76 -2.15 8.21 -17.71
CA MET A 76 -1.02 7.64 -16.94
C MET A 76 0.06 8.67 -16.65
N ASN A 77 0.27 9.65 -17.52
CA ASN A 77 1.23 10.73 -17.27
C ASN A 77 0.82 11.59 -16.07
N ASP A 78 -0.49 11.84 -15.89
CA ASP A 78 -1.00 12.54 -14.71
C ASP A 78 -0.76 11.72 -13.44
N VAL A 79 -0.98 10.40 -13.49
CA VAL A 79 -0.67 9.49 -12.36
C VAL A 79 0.82 9.55 -12.00
N ILE A 80 1.70 9.51 -13.00
CA ILE A 80 3.15 9.59 -12.80
C ILE A 80 3.52 10.94 -12.16
N ALA A 81 2.99 12.06 -12.68
CA ALA A 81 3.26 13.39 -12.12
C ALA A 81 2.82 13.51 -10.64
N VAL A 82 1.69 12.90 -10.28
CA VAL A 82 1.22 12.81 -8.89
C VAL A 82 2.18 11.97 -8.04
N HIS A 83 2.67 10.84 -8.55
CA HIS A 83 3.64 9.99 -7.84
C HIS A 83 4.98 10.69 -7.67
N ASP A 84 5.46 11.43 -8.65
CA ASP A 84 6.70 12.20 -8.56
C ASP A 84 6.58 13.27 -7.47
N LYS A 85 5.43 13.98 -7.42
CA LYS A 85 5.17 14.95 -6.37
C LYS A 85 5.11 14.29 -4.98
N MET A 86 4.40 13.18 -4.85
CA MET A 86 4.33 12.41 -3.60
C MET A 86 5.74 11.99 -3.13
N GLN A 87 6.54 11.40 -4.02
CA GLN A 87 7.91 10.98 -3.70
C GLN A 87 8.78 12.18 -3.31
N HIS A 88 8.62 13.32 -3.99
CA HIS A 88 9.33 14.55 -3.65
C HIS A 88 9.00 15.03 -2.23
N GLU A 89 7.72 15.02 -1.84
CA GLU A 89 7.32 15.40 -0.48
C GLU A 89 7.90 14.45 0.58
N TYR A 90 7.85 13.14 0.34
CA TYR A 90 8.40 12.15 1.26
C TYR A 90 9.94 12.16 1.34
N LYS A 91 10.64 12.62 0.29
CA LYS A 91 12.09 12.78 0.31
C LYS A 91 12.57 13.73 1.42
N ARG A 92 11.72 14.67 1.87
CA ARG A 92 12.02 15.59 2.99
C ARG A 92 12.20 14.84 4.32
N PHE A 93 11.65 13.61 4.44
CA PHE A 93 11.81 12.72 5.57
C PHE A 93 12.86 11.64 5.33
N ASN A 94 13.68 11.75 4.26
CA ASN A 94 14.63 10.73 3.81
C ASN A 94 13.97 9.38 3.52
N ILE A 95 12.73 9.38 3.05
CA ILE A 95 12.00 8.19 2.63
C ILE A 95 12.28 7.90 1.16
N LYS A 96 12.48 6.61 0.87
CA LYS A 96 12.60 6.07 -0.48
C LYS A 96 11.57 4.95 -0.67
N PHE A 97 10.62 5.16 -1.56
CA PHE A 97 9.77 4.06 -2.01
C PHE A 97 10.57 3.16 -2.95
N GLN A 98 10.54 1.85 -2.65
CA GLN A 98 11.27 0.84 -3.41
C GLN A 98 10.64 0.63 -4.79
N ASP A 99 9.30 0.70 -4.86
CA ASP A 99 8.55 0.50 -6.11
C ASP A 99 7.11 1.02 -5.98
N ILE A 100 6.45 1.21 -7.13
CA ILE A 100 5.04 1.61 -7.21
C ILE A 100 4.34 0.71 -8.24
N PHE A 101 3.36 -0.09 -7.79
CA PHE A 101 2.53 -0.93 -8.64
C PHE A 101 1.16 -0.29 -8.82
N ILE A 102 0.75 -0.16 -10.08
CA ILE A 102 -0.46 0.58 -10.47
C ILE A 102 -1.40 -0.34 -11.25
N CYS A 103 -2.67 -0.36 -10.88
CA CYS A 103 -3.73 -0.89 -11.72
C CYS A 103 -4.50 0.27 -12.37
N PRO A 104 -4.34 0.54 -13.66
CA PRO A 104 -5.00 1.65 -14.35
C PRO A 104 -6.38 1.31 -14.91
N HIS A 105 -6.80 0.05 -14.83
CA HIS A 105 -7.96 -0.48 -15.54
C HIS A 105 -9.29 0.00 -14.96
N HIS A 106 -10.30 0.09 -15.84
CA HIS A 106 -11.69 0.30 -15.41
C HIS A 106 -12.16 -0.90 -14.55
N PRO A 107 -13.03 -0.70 -13.55
CA PRO A 107 -13.51 -1.82 -12.71
C PRO A 107 -14.18 -2.96 -13.48
N SER A 108 -14.80 -2.66 -14.65
CA SER A 108 -15.44 -3.67 -15.50
C SER A 108 -14.50 -4.47 -16.40
N ASP A 109 -13.20 -4.12 -16.46
CA ASP A 109 -12.25 -4.78 -17.36
C ASP A 109 -11.86 -6.18 -16.88
N ASN A 110 -12.30 -6.59 -15.68
CA ASN A 110 -11.98 -7.89 -15.08
C ASN A 110 -10.47 -8.20 -15.11
N CYS A 111 -9.64 -7.17 -14.98
CA CYS A 111 -8.19 -7.31 -15.04
C CYS A 111 -7.65 -8.09 -13.83
N LYS A 112 -6.49 -8.74 -14.02
CA LYS A 112 -5.87 -9.54 -12.96
C LYS A 112 -5.19 -8.70 -11.86
N CYS A 113 -4.90 -7.41 -12.11
CA CYS A 113 -4.08 -6.60 -11.20
C CYS A 113 -4.89 -5.79 -10.17
N ARG A 114 -6.17 -5.51 -10.41
CA ARG A 114 -6.98 -4.65 -9.54
C ARG A 114 -7.21 -5.30 -8.17
N LYS A 115 -6.92 -4.57 -7.08
CA LYS A 115 -7.33 -4.95 -5.71
C LYS A 115 -8.86 -5.19 -5.69
N PRO A 116 -9.36 -6.31 -5.10
CA PRO A 116 -8.71 -7.17 -4.11
C PRO A 116 -7.84 -8.32 -4.67
N SER A 117 -7.53 -8.36 -5.98
CA SER A 117 -6.58 -9.34 -6.50
C SER A 117 -5.19 -9.14 -5.86
N PRO A 118 -4.51 -10.22 -5.42
CA PRO A 118 -3.17 -10.13 -4.81
C PRO A 118 -2.06 -9.92 -5.82
N HIS A 119 -2.37 -9.84 -7.13
CA HIS A 119 -1.40 -9.90 -8.21
C HIS A 119 -0.27 -8.86 -8.11
N MET A 120 -0.59 -7.61 -7.73
CA MET A 120 0.43 -6.57 -7.59
C MET A 120 1.38 -6.86 -6.43
N ILE A 121 0.87 -7.36 -5.29
CA ILE A 121 1.69 -7.76 -4.13
C ILE A 121 2.59 -8.94 -4.49
N LEU A 122 2.03 -9.97 -5.13
CA LEU A 122 2.78 -11.16 -5.56
C LEU A 122 3.89 -10.81 -6.55
N LYS A 123 3.62 -9.91 -7.52
CA LYS A 123 4.65 -9.38 -8.43
C LYS A 123 5.73 -8.60 -7.71
N ALA A 124 5.35 -7.78 -6.72
CA ALA A 124 6.32 -7.05 -5.91
C ALA A 124 7.21 -8.02 -5.12
N ALA A 125 6.62 -9.05 -4.52
CA ALA A 125 7.34 -10.06 -3.76
C ALA A 125 8.34 -10.84 -4.62
N GLU A 126 7.94 -11.24 -5.82
CA GLU A 126 8.82 -11.90 -6.79
C GLU A 126 9.98 -10.98 -7.21
N LYS A 127 9.68 -9.74 -7.62
CA LYS A 127 10.67 -8.76 -8.09
C LYS A 127 11.71 -8.40 -7.04
N HIS A 128 11.28 -8.20 -5.79
CA HIS A 128 12.12 -7.71 -4.70
C HIS A 128 12.53 -8.79 -3.70
N LYS A 129 12.18 -10.07 -3.94
CA LYS A 129 12.47 -11.23 -3.09
C LYS A 129 12.00 -11.01 -1.66
N LEU A 130 10.69 -10.74 -1.52
CA LEU A 130 10.07 -10.40 -0.23
C LEU A 130 9.45 -11.61 0.45
N GLU A 131 9.48 -11.62 1.77
CA GLU A 131 8.73 -12.54 2.61
C GLU A 131 7.34 -11.95 2.89
N ILE A 132 6.32 -12.47 2.20
CA ILE A 132 4.96 -11.92 2.24
C ILE A 132 4.35 -12.07 3.63
N GLU A 133 4.52 -13.22 4.27
CA GLU A 133 3.92 -13.54 5.58
C GLU A 133 4.43 -12.62 6.71
N GLN A 134 5.64 -12.07 6.56
CA GLN A 134 6.21 -11.08 7.49
C GLN A 134 5.96 -9.63 7.07
N SER A 135 5.36 -9.44 5.90
CA SER A 135 5.03 -8.12 5.35
C SER A 135 3.63 -7.68 5.79
N LEU A 136 3.40 -6.37 5.78
CA LEU A 136 2.11 -5.77 6.10
C LEU A 136 1.57 -4.99 4.90
N PHE A 137 0.25 -4.85 4.81
CA PHE A 137 -0.39 -3.93 3.86
C PHE A 137 -1.31 -2.95 4.60
N ILE A 138 -1.01 -1.66 4.52
CA ILE A 138 -1.83 -0.58 5.06
C ILE A 138 -2.71 -0.03 3.95
N GLY A 139 -4.02 -0.08 4.16
CA GLY A 139 -5.01 0.46 3.24
C GLY A 139 -6.24 0.99 3.97
N ASP A 140 -7.03 1.81 3.30
CA ASP A 140 -8.23 2.44 3.85
C ASP A 140 -9.53 1.97 3.16
N ALA A 141 -9.43 0.96 2.29
CA ALA A 141 -10.56 0.34 1.61
C ALA A 141 -10.69 -1.16 1.94
N ILE A 142 -11.91 -1.69 1.85
CA ILE A 142 -12.18 -3.12 2.00
C ILE A 142 -11.31 -3.94 1.04
N SER A 143 -11.17 -3.47 -0.20
CA SER A 143 -10.36 -4.13 -1.23
C SER A 143 -8.87 -4.24 -0.87
N ASP A 144 -8.34 -3.38 -0.01
CA ASP A 144 -6.95 -3.43 0.45
C ASP A 144 -6.76 -4.55 1.46
N VAL A 145 -7.68 -4.63 2.43
CA VAL A 145 -7.69 -5.70 3.44
C VAL A 145 -7.83 -7.07 2.77
N GLU A 146 -8.78 -7.21 1.85
CA GLU A 146 -8.98 -8.44 1.09
C GLU A 146 -7.75 -8.78 0.23
N CYS A 147 -7.13 -7.78 -0.39
CA CYS A 147 -5.90 -7.95 -1.16
C CYS A 147 -4.75 -8.47 -0.29
N ALA A 148 -4.59 -7.92 0.91
CA ALA A 148 -3.60 -8.38 1.89
C ALA A 148 -3.83 -9.86 2.28
N ILE A 149 -5.06 -10.20 2.65
CA ILE A 149 -5.46 -11.57 3.01
C ILE A 149 -5.20 -12.53 1.85
N ASN A 150 -5.63 -12.17 0.64
CA ASN A 150 -5.46 -12.98 -0.57
C ASN A 150 -3.99 -13.16 -0.95
N ALA A 151 -3.12 -12.22 -0.61
CA ALA A 151 -1.68 -12.32 -0.82
C ALA A 151 -0.97 -13.12 0.27
N GLY A 152 -1.54 -13.25 1.47
CA GLY A 152 -0.93 -13.87 2.63
C GLY A 152 -0.08 -12.90 3.48
N CYS A 153 -0.22 -11.58 3.29
CA CYS A 153 0.40 -10.58 4.16
C CYS A 153 -0.57 -10.09 5.25
N LYS A 154 -0.03 -9.42 6.28
CA LYS A 154 -0.81 -8.94 7.42
C LYS A 154 -1.58 -7.67 7.04
N PRO A 155 -2.93 -7.66 7.12
CA PRO A 155 -3.72 -6.48 6.82
C PRO A 155 -3.69 -5.48 7.99
N VAL A 156 -3.52 -4.20 7.65
CA VAL A 156 -3.70 -3.06 8.55
C VAL A 156 -4.72 -2.12 7.92
N PHE A 157 -5.86 -2.00 8.56
CA PHE A 157 -6.96 -1.17 8.08
C PHE A 157 -6.90 0.23 8.69
N LEU A 158 -6.68 1.23 7.86
CA LEU A 158 -6.78 2.63 8.26
C LEU A 158 -8.24 3.09 8.18
N GLN A 159 -8.85 3.25 9.34
CA GLN A 159 -10.23 3.67 9.45
C GLN A 159 -10.38 5.15 9.12
N THR A 160 -11.06 5.45 8.03
CA THR A 160 -11.38 6.80 7.59
C THR A 160 -12.89 7.08 7.72
N SER A 161 -13.28 8.37 7.66
CA SER A 161 -14.69 8.75 7.65
C SER A 161 -15.47 8.29 6.42
N ARG A 162 -14.79 7.77 5.40
CA ARG A 162 -15.40 7.32 4.12
C ARG A 162 -16.12 5.97 4.21
N ILE A 163 -15.83 5.19 5.24
CA ILE A 163 -16.48 3.89 5.43
C ILE A 163 -17.57 4.04 6.47
N GLU A 164 -18.83 3.91 6.05
CA GLU A 164 -20.00 4.05 6.91
C GLU A 164 -20.05 2.99 8.01
N ASN A 165 -19.57 1.76 7.72
CA ASN A 165 -19.58 0.65 8.67
C ASN A 165 -18.21 0.49 9.35
N LYS A 166 -17.92 1.37 10.30
CA LYS A 166 -16.63 1.46 11.00
C LYS A 166 -16.21 0.16 11.72
N ASN A 167 -17.17 -0.71 12.04
CA ASN A 167 -16.93 -1.91 12.86
C ASN A 167 -16.74 -3.18 12.04
N ILE A 168 -16.67 -3.09 10.72
CA ILE A 168 -16.67 -4.26 9.83
C ILE A 168 -15.48 -5.22 10.11
N TRP A 169 -14.36 -4.68 10.60
CA TRP A 169 -13.15 -5.44 10.88
C TRP A 169 -12.84 -5.64 12.37
N GLN A 170 -13.52 -4.92 13.28
CA GLN A 170 -13.21 -4.98 14.72
C GLN A 170 -13.44 -6.38 15.34
N GLN A 171 -14.26 -7.21 14.72
CA GLN A 171 -14.53 -8.59 15.17
C GLN A 171 -13.54 -9.63 14.63
N LYS A 172 -12.65 -9.25 13.71
CA LYS A 172 -11.64 -10.15 13.14
C LYS A 172 -10.28 -9.87 13.79
N SER A 173 -9.89 -10.69 14.75
CA SER A 173 -8.63 -10.57 15.52
C SER A 173 -7.34 -10.55 14.68
N SER A 174 -7.44 -10.95 13.41
CA SER A 174 -6.29 -10.97 12.49
C SER A 174 -6.07 -9.65 11.75
N ILE A 175 -6.92 -8.63 11.95
CA ILE A 175 -6.83 -7.34 11.26
C ILE A 175 -6.53 -6.24 12.28
N HIS A 176 -5.40 -5.56 12.10
CA HIS A 176 -5.10 -4.36 12.88
C HIS A 176 -5.90 -3.19 12.35
N VAL A 177 -6.71 -2.56 13.21
CA VAL A 177 -7.47 -1.34 12.88
C VAL A 177 -6.81 -0.15 13.54
N ILE A 178 -6.51 0.87 12.76
CA ILE A 178 -5.87 2.12 13.20
C ILE A 178 -6.72 3.33 12.74
N ASN A 179 -6.61 4.45 13.45
CA ASN A 179 -7.33 5.68 13.11
C ASN A 179 -6.46 6.69 12.36
N ASN A 180 -5.15 6.55 12.47
CA ASN A 180 -4.18 7.36 11.73
C ASN A 180 -2.91 6.54 11.46
N ILE A 181 -2.14 6.94 10.47
CA ILE A 181 -0.96 6.20 10.04
C ILE A 181 0.13 6.14 11.14
N ALA A 182 0.17 7.12 12.06
CA ALA A 182 1.18 7.16 13.12
C ALA A 182 1.03 5.98 14.10
N GLU A 183 -0.17 5.45 14.27
CA GLU A 183 -0.41 4.27 15.13
C GLU A 183 0.29 3.01 14.61
N THR A 184 0.63 2.96 13.31
CA THR A 184 1.36 1.81 12.75
C THR A 184 2.76 1.66 13.34
N ALA A 185 3.34 2.72 13.91
CA ALA A 185 4.64 2.63 14.57
C ALA A 185 4.65 1.62 15.73
N LEU A 186 3.50 1.35 16.34
CA LEU A 186 3.34 0.35 17.41
C LEU A 186 3.42 -1.09 16.90
N LEU A 187 3.30 -1.28 15.59
CA LEU A 187 3.38 -2.60 14.94
C LEU A 187 4.79 -2.97 14.48
N ILE A 188 5.75 -2.05 14.61
CA ILE A 188 7.15 -2.31 14.26
C ILE A 188 7.71 -3.29 15.28
N PRO A 189 8.22 -4.47 14.86
CA PRO A 189 8.85 -5.41 15.79
C PRO A 189 10.10 -4.78 16.45
N ASN A 190 10.27 -5.04 17.73
CA ASN A 190 11.47 -4.68 18.49
C ASN A 190 12.70 -5.43 17.98
#